data_a5b18589ab9afcfbe57434ca998311a3
#
_entry.id   a5b18589ab9afcfbe57434ca998311a3
#
_cell.length_a   1.000
_cell.length_b   1.000
_cell.length_c   1.000
_cell.angle_alpha   90.00
_cell.angle_beta   90.00
_cell.angle_gamma   90.00
#
_symmetry.space_group_name_H-M   'P 1'
#
loop_
_entity.id
_entity.type
_entity.pdbx_description
1 polymer ?
#
loop_
_entity_poly.entity_id
_entity_poly.type
_entity_poly.pdbx_seq_one_letter_code
_entity_poly.pdbx_strand_id
1 'polypeptide(L)'
;MNDSPVFIVDAMNYIFRAYHGLPESIVSPSGMPTNAVLGYTRTLLRIIKERKPAYMASAFETGGSFRTSMFEQYKANRSETPAGLKPQFDYCRRITKAMGVAVFESNDYEADDVIGTIAVRMRLLGHSAVVVTGDKDMSQLVCSEIHVYDLANDVWLDEDGVREKFGVSPSQIPDMLALHGDSVDNIPGIPGVGPKTARIILALCSGVEEMPSLHERLGKSTFRGRDRIVQHIRDNMESIRMSRKLATICCEVPIEVEPQILRYRRGDRRALVDLCEELGFRSVLADIPMAHAQQSLF
;
A
#
# COMPACT_ATOMS: atom_id res chain seq x y z
N MET A 1 -5.95 26.32 -6.20
CA MET A 1 -5.72 24.88 -6.08
C MET A 1 -5.85 24.53 -4.60
N ASN A 2 -6.54 23.46 -4.28
CA ASN A 2 -6.75 23.09 -2.86
C ASN A 2 -5.47 22.36 -2.41
N ASP A 3 -4.65 23.03 -1.62
CA ASP A 3 -3.29 22.61 -1.24
C ASP A 3 -3.22 21.42 -0.25
N SER A 4 -4.38 20.85 0.09
CA SER A 4 -4.43 19.76 1.06
C SER A 4 -4.31 18.41 0.38
N PRO A 5 -3.27 17.61 0.70
CA PRO A 5 -3.10 16.28 0.12
C PRO A 5 -4.21 15.33 0.54
N VAL A 6 -4.46 14.32 -0.30
CA VAL A 6 -5.31 13.19 0.03
C VAL A 6 -4.48 12.13 0.73
N PHE A 7 -4.86 11.76 1.95
CA PHE A 7 -4.21 10.66 2.68
C PHE A 7 -4.93 9.34 2.36
N ILE A 8 -4.21 8.39 1.80
CA ILE A 8 -4.73 7.08 1.39
C ILE A 8 -4.03 6.02 2.25
N VAL A 9 -4.78 5.40 3.15
CA VAL A 9 -4.23 4.44 4.12
C VAL A 9 -4.35 3.03 3.58
N ASP A 10 -3.24 2.33 3.53
CA ASP A 10 -3.19 0.89 3.33
C ASP A 10 -3.63 0.20 4.63
N ALA A 11 -4.91 -0.17 4.69
CA ALA A 11 -5.49 -0.79 5.88
C ALA A 11 -4.78 -2.10 6.22
N MET A 12 -4.50 -2.93 5.19
CA MET A 12 -3.98 -4.26 5.42
C MET A 12 -2.59 -4.22 6.05
N ASN A 13 -1.71 -3.35 5.57
CA ASN A 13 -0.37 -3.16 6.12
C ASN A 13 -0.42 -2.85 7.63
N TYR A 14 -1.25 -1.90 8.05
CA TYR A 14 -1.35 -1.50 9.45
C TYR A 14 -2.14 -2.48 10.32
N ILE A 15 -3.14 -3.18 9.77
CA ILE A 15 -3.90 -4.21 10.49
C ILE A 15 -2.99 -5.41 10.79
N PHE A 16 -2.26 -5.93 9.79
CA PHE A 16 -1.31 -7.03 10.00
C PHE A 16 -0.17 -6.63 10.93
N ARG A 17 0.38 -5.43 10.75
CA ARG A 17 1.41 -4.90 11.65
C ARG A 17 0.92 -4.82 13.09
N ALA A 18 -0.30 -4.35 13.33
CA ALA A 18 -0.88 -4.27 14.66
C ALA A 18 -1.14 -5.65 15.26
N TYR A 19 -1.63 -6.59 14.47
CA TYR A 19 -1.87 -7.96 14.90
C TYR A 19 -0.59 -8.63 15.42
N HIS A 20 0.49 -8.51 14.67
CA HIS A 20 1.78 -9.11 15.05
C HIS A 20 2.56 -8.28 16.07
N GLY A 21 2.30 -6.99 16.18
CA GLY A 21 3.01 -6.06 17.07
C GLY A 21 2.40 -5.90 18.45
N LEU A 22 1.12 -6.28 18.63
CA LEU A 22 0.41 -6.17 19.89
C LEU A 22 -0.01 -7.53 20.42
N PRO A 23 -0.03 -7.74 21.76
CA PRO A 23 -0.41 -9.00 22.36
C PRO A 23 -1.84 -9.43 22.03
N GLU A 24 -2.06 -10.69 21.69
CA GLU A 24 -3.40 -11.27 21.48
C GLU A 24 -4.26 -11.29 22.76
N SER A 25 -3.66 -11.08 23.95
CA SER A 25 -4.36 -10.92 25.20
C SER A 25 -5.17 -9.63 25.29
N ILE A 26 -5.04 -8.72 24.32
CA ILE A 26 -5.94 -7.57 24.16
C ILE A 26 -7.23 -8.09 23.56
N VAL A 27 -8.25 -8.25 24.40
CA VAL A 27 -9.54 -8.83 24.03
C VAL A 27 -10.70 -7.89 24.36
N SER A 28 -11.79 -8.06 23.62
CA SER A 28 -13.07 -7.41 23.96
C SER A 28 -13.67 -7.97 25.26
N PRO A 29 -14.71 -7.34 25.83
CA PRO A 29 -15.45 -7.90 26.96
C PRO A 29 -16.03 -9.31 26.71
N SER A 30 -16.27 -9.66 25.43
CA SER A 30 -16.71 -11.01 25.02
C SER A 30 -15.59 -12.02 24.83
N GLY A 31 -14.32 -11.63 25.02
CA GLY A 31 -13.15 -12.49 24.89
C GLY A 31 -12.58 -12.60 23.46
N MET A 32 -13.09 -11.84 22.49
CA MET A 32 -12.56 -11.82 21.13
C MET A 32 -11.25 -11.00 21.07
N PRO A 33 -10.17 -11.49 20.42
CA PRO A 33 -8.97 -10.70 20.19
C PRO A 33 -9.28 -9.40 19.43
N THR A 34 -8.73 -8.27 19.90
CA THR A 34 -8.98 -6.93 19.34
C THR A 34 -7.70 -6.12 19.12
N ASN A 35 -6.54 -6.77 19.27
CA ASN A 35 -5.23 -6.15 19.14
C ASN A 35 -5.03 -5.46 17.79
N ALA A 36 -5.42 -6.10 16.68
CA ALA A 36 -5.30 -5.50 15.35
C ALA A 36 -6.22 -4.27 15.19
N VAL A 37 -7.48 -4.37 15.64
CA VAL A 37 -8.41 -3.24 15.59
C VAL A 37 -7.89 -2.06 16.42
N LEU A 38 -7.37 -2.32 17.61
CA LEU A 38 -6.83 -1.28 18.50
C LEU A 38 -5.65 -0.55 17.83
N GLY A 39 -4.67 -1.30 17.30
CA GLY A 39 -3.50 -0.71 16.66
C GLY A 39 -3.84 0.06 15.39
N TYR A 40 -4.71 -0.49 14.56
CA TYR A 40 -5.20 0.20 13.36
C TYR A 40 -5.99 1.47 13.70
N THR A 41 -6.87 1.42 14.70
CA THR A 41 -7.59 2.61 15.17
C THR A 41 -6.63 3.71 15.62
N ARG A 42 -5.59 3.36 16.37
CA ARG A 42 -4.54 4.30 16.79
C ARG A 42 -3.79 4.90 15.61
N THR A 43 -3.55 4.12 14.56
CA THR A 43 -2.96 4.60 13.31
C THR A 43 -3.82 5.68 12.66
N LEU A 44 -5.13 5.44 12.49
CA LEU A 44 -6.05 6.44 11.94
C LEU A 44 -6.11 7.69 12.80
N LEU A 45 -6.22 7.56 14.13
CA LEU A 45 -6.24 8.68 15.07
C LEU A 45 -4.96 9.51 14.99
N ARG A 46 -3.81 8.86 14.86
CA ARG A 46 -2.51 9.55 14.71
C ARG A 46 -2.50 10.39 13.45
N ILE A 47 -2.90 9.85 12.30
CA ILE A 47 -2.99 10.59 11.04
C ILE A 47 -3.93 11.78 11.19
N ILE A 48 -5.12 11.57 11.73
CA ILE A 48 -6.13 12.62 11.91
C ILE A 48 -5.61 13.74 12.83
N LYS A 49 -4.97 13.41 13.94
CA LYS A 49 -4.45 14.38 14.90
C LYS A 49 -3.24 15.16 14.36
N GLU A 50 -2.27 14.44 13.78
CA GLU A 50 -1.00 15.02 13.38
C GLU A 50 -1.07 15.73 12.02
N ARG A 51 -1.82 15.16 11.07
CA ARG A 51 -1.87 15.65 9.68
C ARG A 51 -3.11 16.47 9.37
N LYS A 52 -4.18 16.35 10.17
CA LYS A 52 -5.45 17.08 10.00
C LYS A 52 -5.95 17.05 8.54
N PRO A 53 -6.09 15.86 7.94
CA PRO A 53 -6.38 15.72 6.52
C PRO A 53 -7.73 16.34 6.15
N ALA A 54 -7.79 17.06 5.02
CA ALA A 54 -9.06 17.48 4.43
C ALA A 54 -9.72 16.35 3.63
N TYR A 55 -8.91 15.42 3.12
CA TYR A 55 -9.32 14.26 2.35
C TYR A 55 -8.62 13.01 2.88
N MET A 56 -9.37 11.95 3.12
CA MET A 56 -8.81 10.70 3.67
C MET A 56 -9.62 9.49 3.20
N ALA A 57 -8.91 8.47 2.78
CA ALA A 57 -9.46 7.18 2.41
C ALA A 57 -8.65 6.05 3.04
N SER A 58 -9.25 4.88 3.16
CA SER A 58 -8.57 3.66 3.53
C SER A 58 -9.00 2.53 2.60
N ALA A 59 -8.03 1.80 2.05
CA ALA A 59 -8.24 0.68 1.15
C ALA A 59 -8.12 -0.64 1.90
N PHE A 60 -9.08 -1.53 1.67
CA PHE A 60 -9.15 -2.86 2.27
C PHE A 60 -9.05 -3.94 1.20
N GLU A 61 -8.53 -5.09 1.60
CA GLU A 61 -8.51 -6.31 0.80
C GLU A 61 -9.80 -7.12 1.01
N THR A 62 -10.32 -7.70 -0.08
CA THR A 62 -11.45 -8.66 -0.02
C THR A 62 -11.03 -10.08 -0.36
N GLY A 63 -9.78 -10.27 -0.81
CA GLY A 63 -9.18 -11.57 -1.11
C GLY A 63 -9.21 -11.98 -2.58
N GLY A 64 -9.82 -11.18 -3.49
CA GLY A 64 -9.76 -11.40 -4.94
C GLY A 64 -8.55 -10.71 -5.57
N SER A 65 -7.98 -11.31 -6.61
CA SER A 65 -6.94 -10.69 -7.43
C SER A 65 -6.93 -11.26 -8.83
N PHE A 66 -6.99 -10.39 -9.84
CA PHE A 66 -6.83 -10.79 -11.24
C PHE A 66 -5.45 -11.43 -11.49
N ARG A 67 -4.45 -11.16 -10.65
CA ARG A 67 -3.11 -11.72 -10.76
C ARG A 67 -3.09 -13.23 -10.53
N THR A 68 -3.96 -13.74 -9.66
CA THR A 68 -4.10 -15.19 -9.45
C THR A 68 -4.59 -15.91 -10.71
N SER A 69 -5.47 -15.25 -11.49
CA SER A 69 -5.92 -15.80 -12.79
C SER A 69 -4.81 -15.76 -13.85
N MET A 70 -3.86 -14.83 -13.75
CA MET A 70 -2.70 -14.74 -14.65
C MET A 70 -1.59 -15.72 -14.29
N PHE A 71 -1.40 -15.97 -13.00
CA PHE A 71 -0.34 -16.83 -12.47
C PHE A 71 -0.84 -17.49 -11.17
N GLU A 72 -1.22 -18.74 -11.25
CA GLU A 72 -1.82 -19.51 -10.15
C GLU A 72 -0.94 -19.53 -8.88
N GLN A 73 0.38 -19.49 -9.07
CA GLN A 73 1.34 -19.50 -7.97
C GLN A 73 1.55 -18.13 -7.30
N TYR A 74 0.93 -17.07 -7.82
CA TYR A 74 1.02 -15.74 -7.23
C TYR A 74 0.50 -15.76 -5.79
N LYS A 75 1.33 -15.31 -4.84
CA LYS A 75 1.07 -15.32 -3.40
C LYS A 75 0.73 -16.70 -2.79
N ALA A 76 0.93 -17.81 -3.53
CA ALA A 76 0.59 -19.16 -3.05
C ALA A 76 1.43 -19.61 -1.83
N ASN A 77 2.57 -18.96 -1.59
CA ASN A 77 3.44 -19.21 -0.43
C ASN A 77 3.05 -18.39 0.81
N ARG A 78 2.06 -17.51 0.74
CA ARG A 78 1.58 -16.75 1.88
C ARG A 78 0.84 -17.68 2.85
N SER A 79 1.12 -17.51 4.15
CA SER A 79 0.39 -18.21 5.20
C SER A 79 -1.07 -17.79 5.21
N GLU A 80 -1.94 -18.71 5.63
CA GLU A 80 -3.34 -18.36 5.86
C GLU A 80 -3.48 -17.24 6.90
N THR A 81 -4.48 -16.40 6.70
CA THR A 81 -4.82 -15.37 7.68
C THR A 81 -5.17 -16.02 9.03
N PRO A 82 -4.51 -15.61 10.13
CA PRO A 82 -4.76 -16.16 11.45
C PRO A 82 -6.25 -16.12 11.83
N ALA A 83 -6.74 -17.18 12.45
CA ALA A 83 -8.14 -17.28 12.83
C ALA A 83 -8.60 -16.13 13.73
N GLY A 84 -7.74 -15.69 14.67
CA GLY A 84 -7.99 -14.55 15.54
C GLY A 84 -8.00 -13.19 14.85
N LEU A 85 -7.43 -13.09 13.63
CA LEU A 85 -7.43 -11.84 12.86
C LEU A 85 -8.68 -11.70 11.98
N LYS A 86 -9.18 -12.80 11.43
CA LYS A 86 -10.32 -12.77 10.48
C LYS A 86 -11.52 -11.94 10.96
N PRO A 87 -12.04 -12.09 12.19
CA PRO A 87 -13.17 -11.30 12.67
C PRO A 87 -12.82 -9.81 12.87
N GLN A 88 -11.55 -9.48 13.04
CA GLN A 88 -11.10 -8.11 13.28
C GLN A 88 -11.19 -7.22 12.03
N PHE A 89 -11.17 -7.78 10.82
CA PHE A 89 -11.29 -6.98 9.59
C PHE A 89 -12.61 -6.21 9.50
N ASP A 90 -13.73 -6.83 9.87
CA ASP A 90 -15.02 -6.14 9.88
C ASP A 90 -15.03 -4.97 10.86
N TYR A 91 -14.50 -5.17 12.05
CA TYR A 91 -14.38 -4.10 13.04
C TYR A 91 -13.48 -2.95 12.55
N CYS A 92 -12.39 -3.25 11.85
CA CYS A 92 -11.55 -2.22 11.24
C CYS A 92 -12.32 -1.40 10.21
N ARG A 93 -13.14 -2.04 9.35
CA ARG A 93 -14.02 -1.32 8.40
C ARG A 93 -15.05 -0.46 9.11
N ARG A 94 -15.73 -1.01 10.12
CA ARG A 94 -16.75 -0.29 10.91
C ARG A 94 -16.15 0.93 11.62
N ILE A 95 -15.00 0.78 12.26
CA ILE A 95 -14.26 1.88 12.91
C ILE A 95 -13.89 2.96 11.87
N THR A 96 -13.34 2.56 10.72
CA THR A 96 -12.95 3.50 9.66
C THR A 96 -14.13 4.35 9.21
N LYS A 97 -15.28 3.72 8.92
CA LYS A 97 -16.51 4.40 8.55
C LYS A 97 -17.03 5.30 9.66
N ALA A 98 -17.04 4.81 10.89
CA ALA A 98 -17.48 5.57 12.06
C ALA A 98 -16.58 6.77 12.36
N MET A 99 -15.29 6.71 12.01
CA MET A 99 -14.36 7.84 12.08
C MET A 99 -14.54 8.86 10.94
N GLY A 100 -15.42 8.62 9.97
CA GLY A 100 -15.68 9.51 8.83
C GLY A 100 -14.63 9.42 7.73
N VAL A 101 -13.85 8.33 7.70
CA VAL A 101 -12.87 8.04 6.65
C VAL A 101 -13.55 7.20 5.56
N ALA A 102 -13.34 7.55 4.30
CA ALA A 102 -13.87 6.80 3.17
C ALA A 102 -13.23 5.41 3.10
N VAL A 103 -14.05 4.38 2.90
CA VAL A 103 -13.61 2.98 2.79
C VAL A 103 -13.74 2.54 1.33
N PHE A 104 -12.65 2.02 0.78
CA PHE A 104 -12.62 1.47 -0.56
C PHE A 104 -12.15 0.01 -0.53
N GLU A 105 -12.76 -0.80 -1.36
CA GLU A 105 -12.41 -2.22 -1.56
C GLU A 105 -12.89 -2.67 -2.94
N SER A 106 -12.31 -3.74 -3.46
CA SER A 106 -12.71 -4.36 -4.72
C SER A 106 -12.60 -5.88 -4.61
N ASN A 107 -13.52 -6.61 -5.25
CA ASN A 107 -13.52 -8.08 -5.23
C ASN A 107 -12.51 -8.69 -6.20
N ASP A 108 -12.12 -7.95 -7.25
CA ASP A 108 -11.27 -8.46 -8.32
C ASP A 108 -9.85 -7.87 -8.30
N TYR A 109 -9.62 -6.88 -7.44
CA TYR A 109 -8.36 -6.13 -7.35
C TYR A 109 -7.87 -6.08 -5.91
N GLU A 110 -6.57 -6.03 -5.76
CA GLU A 110 -5.92 -5.92 -4.45
C GLU A 110 -6.03 -4.50 -3.87
N ALA A 111 -5.82 -4.36 -2.56
CA ALA A 111 -5.81 -3.04 -1.91
C ALA A 111 -4.81 -2.09 -2.57
N ASP A 112 -3.67 -2.59 -3.03
CA ASP A 112 -2.63 -1.85 -3.72
C ASP A 112 -3.14 -1.18 -5.00
N ASP A 113 -3.95 -1.91 -5.78
CA ASP A 113 -4.54 -1.39 -7.02
C ASP A 113 -5.60 -0.31 -6.72
N VAL A 114 -6.36 -0.52 -5.66
CA VAL A 114 -7.33 0.46 -5.17
C VAL A 114 -6.62 1.75 -4.73
N ILE A 115 -5.53 1.64 -3.96
CA ILE A 115 -4.70 2.77 -3.52
C ILE A 115 -4.13 3.51 -4.73
N GLY A 116 -3.52 2.76 -5.66
CA GLY A 116 -2.95 3.33 -6.89
C GLY A 116 -3.98 4.08 -7.71
N THR A 117 -5.17 3.50 -7.86
CA THR A 117 -6.28 4.13 -8.58
C THR A 117 -6.73 5.43 -7.93
N ILE A 118 -6.90 5.45 -6.60
CA ILE A 118 -7.29 6.65 -5.87
C ILE A 118 -6.21 7.73 -6.04
N ALA A 119 -4.93 7.38 -5.81
CA ALA A 119 -3.83 8.32 -5.90
C ALA A 119 -3.71 8.96 -7.28
N VAL A 120 -3.77 8.16 -8.36
CA VAL A 120 -3.67 8.63 -9.73
C VAL A 120 -4.88 9.48 -10.13
N ARG A 121 -6.10 9.06 -9.78
CA ARG A 121 -7.31 9.84 -10.09
C ARG A 121 -7.33 11.19 -9.37
N MET A 122 -6.96 11.21 -8.09
CA MET A 122 -6.89 12.46 -7.34
C MET A 122 -5.82 13.40 -7.89
N ARG A 123 -4.66 12.88 -8.31
CA ARG A 123 -3.65 13.65 -9.03
C ARG A 123 -4.20 14.27 -10.34
N LEU A 124 -4.93 13.48 -11.13
CA LEU A 124 -5.54 13.98 -12.37
C LEU A 124 -6.59 15.08 -12.12
N LEU A 125 -7.21 15.08 -10.94
CA LEU A 125 -8.13 16.12 -10.47
C LEU A 125 -7.42 17.32 -9.80
N GLY A 126 -6.09 17.37 -9.84
CA GLY A 126 -5.27 18.48 -9.32
C GLY A 126 -5.00 18.45 -7.81
N HIS A 127 -5.13 17.28 -7.16
CA HIS A 127 -4.77 17.06 -5.76
C HIS A 127 -3.46 16.30 -5.66
N SER A 128 -2.61 16.64 -4.70
CA SER A 128 -1.52 15.76 -4.29
C SER A 128 -2.06 14.60 -3.44
N ALA A 129 -1.31 13.49 -3.38
CA ALA A 129 -1.66 12.32 -2.60
C ALA A 129 -0.50 11.85 -1.72
N VAL A 130 -0.84 11.34 -0.55
CA VAL A 130 0.08 10.68 0.38
C VAL A 130 -0.43 9.27 0.63
N VAL A 131 0.28 8.28 0.10
CA VAL A 131 0.02 6.86 0.36
C VAL A 131 0.67 6.50 1.69
N VAL A 132 -0.16 6.17 2.68
CA VAL A 132 0.31 5.83 4.03
C VAL A 132 0.45 4.33 4.14
N THR A 133 1.67 3.83 4.02
CA THR A 133 2.01 2.40 4.04
C THR A 133 3.48 2.16 4.34
N GLY A 134 3.82 0.99 4.85
CA GLY A 134 5.20 0.48 4.94
C GLY A 134 5.57 -0.44 3.77
N ASP A 135 4.66 -0.66 2.82
CA ASP A 135 4.92 -1.52 1.67
C ASP A 135 5.84 -0.83 0.65
N LYS A 136 6.94 -1.54 0.32
CA LYS A 136 7.96 -1.07 -0.64
C LYS A 136 7.39 -0.91 -2.06
N ASP A 137 6.40 -1.71 -2.43
CA ASP A 137 5.90 -1.81 -3.79
C ASP A 137 5.10 -0.56 -4.18
N MET A 138 4.51 0.13 -3.19
CA MET A 138 3.89 1.43 -3.36
C MET A 138 4.86 2.53 -3.83
N SER A 139 6.18 2.31 -3.70
CA SER A 139 7.19 3.24 -4.19
C SER A 139 7.15 3.45 -5.71
N GLN A 140 6.51 2.54 -6.47
CA GLN A 140 6.29 2.69 -7.91
C GLN A 140 5.31 3.82 -8.27
N LEU A 141 4.45 4.22 -7.34
CA LEU A 141 3.45 5.29 -7.52
C LEU A 141 4.02 6.69 -7.33
N VAL A 142 5.22 6.79 -6.73
CA VAL A 142 5.83 8.07 -6.35
C VAL A 142 6.13 8.93 -7.58
N CYS A 143 5.73 10.19 -7.50
CA CYS A 143 6.04 11.25 -8.46
C CYS A 143 5.96 12.61 -7.74
N SER A 144 6.06 13.71 -8.47
CA SER A 144 6.00 15.08 -7.91
C SER A 144 4.77 15.34 -7.02
N GLU A 145 3.62 14.70 -7.33
CA GLU A 145 2.36 14.91 -6.61
C GLU A 145 1.93 13.72 -5.74
N ILE A 146 2.62 12.57 -5.83
CA ILE A 146 2.31 11.37 -5.04
C ILE A 146 3.53 10.99 -4.21
N HIS A 147 3.38 10.95 -2.90
CA HIS A 147 4.41 10.55 -1.95
C HIS A 147 3.98 9.30 -1.17
N VAL A 148 4.95 8.53 -0.70
CA VAL A 148 4.71 7.43 0.24
C VAL A 148 5.18 7.85 1.63
N TYR A 149 4.36 7.56 2.64
CA TYR A 149 4.67 7.84 4.03
C TYR A 149 4.55 6.57 4.89
N ASP A 150 5.69 6.05 5.33
CA ASP A 150 5.72 5.01 6.36
C ASP A 150 5.54 5.65 7.74
N LEU A 151 4.30 5.73 8.18
CA LEU A 151 3.93 6.31 9.48
C LEU A 151 4.59 5.60 10.65
N ALA A 152 4.88 4.32 10.54
CA ALA A 152 5.43 3.55 11.64
C ALA A 152 6.90 3.84 11.90
N ASN A 153 7.65 4.15 10.83
CA ASN A 153 9.07 4.50 10.89
C ASN A 153 9.31 6.00 10.71
N ASP A 154 8.24 6.79 10.50
CA ASP A 154 8.27 8.23 10.20
C ASP A 154 9.16 8.57 8.99
N VAL A 155 9.05 7.78 7.91
CA VAL A 155 9.85 7.92 6.69
C VAL A 155 8.98 8.39 5.54
N TRP A 156 9.39 9.49 4.91
CA TRP A 156 8.79 9.99 3.68
C TRP A 156 9.62 9.56 2.48
N LEU A 157 8.95 9.14 1.42
CA LEU A 157 9.58 8.80 0.15
C LEU A 157 8.98 9.69 -0.95
N ASP A 158 9.83 10.53 -1.49
CA ASP A 158 9.69 11.22 -2.78
C ASP A 158 10.53 10.47 -3.84
N GLU A 159 10.64 11.03 -5.05
CA GLU A 159 11.40 10.40 -6.11
C GLU A 159 12.89 10.21 -5.76
N ASP A 160 13.50 11.17 -5.07
CA ASP A 160 14.90 11.08 -4.67
C ASP A 160 15.08 10.05 -3.56
N GLY A 161 14.17 10.00 -2.58
CA GLY A 161 14.14 8.96 -1.54
C GLY A 161 13.96 7.55 -2.11
N VAL A 162 13.16 7.40 -3.17
CA VAL A 162 13.06 6.10 -3.89
C VAL A 162 14.37 5.76 -4.59
N ARG A 163 15.00 6.71 -5.30
CA ARG A 163 16.31 6.48 -5.93
C ARG A 163 17.41 6.14 -4.92
N GLU A 164 17.43 6.82 -3.78
CA GLU A 164 18.39 6.55 -2.70
C GLU A 164 18.19 5.14 -2.12
N LYS A 165 16.95 4.80 -1.80
CA LYS A 165 16.60 3.53 -1.15
C LYS A 165 16.77 2.32 -2.07
N PHE A 166 16.27 2.41 -3.32
CA PHE A 166 16.20 1.28 -4.24
C PHE A 166 17.27 1.32 -5.34
N GLY A 167 17.87 2.48 -5.61
CA GLY A 167 18.85 2.68 -6.67
C GLY A 167 18.25 2.68 -8.07
N VAL A 168 16.95 2.88 -8.20
CA VAL A 168 16.20 2.97 -9.46
C VAL A 168 15.12 4.05 -9.31
N SER A 169 14.57 4.54 -10.45
CA SER A 169 13.43 5.47 -10.40
C SER A 169 12.14 4.77 -9.96
N PRO A 170 11.14 5.50 -9.46
CA PRO A 170 9.82 4.91 -9.14
C PRO A 170 9.25 4.06 -10.26
N SER A 171 9.27 4.54 -11.49
CA SER A 171 8.76 3.82 -12.67
C SER A 171 9.50 2.52 -12.99
N GLN A 172 10.71 2.34 -12.47
CA GLN A 172 11.53 1.14 -12.66
C GLN A 172 11.35 0.11 -11.52
N ILE A 173 10.58 0.40 -10.48
CA ILE A 173 10.34 -0.56 -9.39
C ILE A 173 9.72 -1.87 -9.91
N PRO A 174 8.67 -1.87 -10.76
CA PRO A 174 8.14 -3.12 -11.32
C PRO A 174 9.15 -3.90 -12.16
N ASP A 175 9.98 -3.20 -12.93
CA ASP A 175 11.04 -3.83 -13.74
C ASP A 175 12.13 -4.44 -12.83
N MET A 176 12.45 -3.76 -11.72
CA MET A 176 13.39 -4.28 -10.73
C MET A 176 12.88 -5.57 -10.10
N LEU A 177 11.61 -5.61 -9.70
CA LEU A 177 10.96 -6.79 -9.14
C LEU A 177 10.89 -7.93 -10.18
N ALA A 178 10.60 -7.62 -11.45
CA ALA A 178 10.61 -8.61 -12.52
C ALA A 178 11.99 -9.25 -12.75
N LEU A 179 13.06 -8.51 -12.52
CA LEU A 179 14.43 -9.01 -12.68
C LEU A 179 14.89 -9.88 -11.51
N HIS A 180 14.75 -9.38 -10.27
CA HIS A 180 15.29 -10.10 -9.11
C HIS A 180 14.26 -11.00 -8.42
N GLY A 181 12.99 -10.89 -8.81
CA GLY A 181 11.87 -11.60 -8.18
C GLY A 181 11.38 -10.96 -6.88
N ASP A 182 10.25 -11.43 -6.41
CA ASP A 182 9.76 -11.16 -5.07
C ASP A 182 9.30 -12.44 -4.40
N SER A 183 10.00 -12.86 -3.35
CA SER A 183 9.68 -14.07 -2.60
C SER A 183 8.41 -13.92 -1.76
N VAL A 184 8.00 -12.71 -1.41
CA VAL A 184 6.79 -12.46 -0.61
C VAL A 184 5.55 -12.71 -1.46
N ASP A 185 5.57 -12.24 -2.71
CA ASP A 185 4.47 -12.38 -3.65
C ASP A 185 4.65 -13.56 -4.63
N ASN A 186 5.72 -14.33 -4.41
CA ASN A 186 6.07 -15.47 -5.27
C ASN A 186 6.21 -15.06 -6.75
N ILE A 187 6.76 -13.87 -6.99
CA ILE A 187 7.06 -13.38 -8.34
C ILE A 187 8.41 -13.95 -8.75
N PRO A 188 8.48 -14.70 -9.86
CA PRO A 188 9.73 -15.28 -10.31
C PRO A 188 10.68 -14.18 -10.83
N GLY A 189 11.96 -14.28 -10.45
CA GLY A 189 13.03 -13.47 -10.99
C GLY A 189 13.91 -14.27 -11.96
N ILE A 190 14.96 -13.62 -12.45
CA ILE A 190 15.96 -14.25 -13.32
C ILE A 190 17.03 -14.93 -12.45
N PRO A 191 17.32 -16.20 -12.65
CA PRO A 191 18.38 -16.90 -11.93
C PRO A 191 19.73 -16.18 -11.98
N GLY A 192 20.27 -15.83 -10.82
CA GLY A 192 21.52 -15.12 -10.67
C GLY A 192 21.43 -13.59 -10.73
N VAL A 193 20.24 -13.04 -10.90
CA VAL A 193 19.99 -11.60 -10.81
C VAL A 193 19.47 -11.28 -9.41
N GLY A 194 20.31 -10.62 -8.62
CA GLY A 194 19.90 -10.02 -7.35
C GLY A 194 19.70 -8.50 -7.49
N PRO A 195 19.31 -7.79 -6.41
CA PRO A 195 19.05 -6.34 -6.45
C PRO A 195 20.21 -5.50 -7.02
N LYS A 196 21.47 -5.85 -6.72
CA LYS A 196 22.65 -5.14 -7.28
C LYS A 196 22.75 -5.28 -8.79
N THR A 197 22.54 -6.48 -9.32
CA THR A 197 22.60 -6.74 -10.77
C THR A 197 21.42 -6.09 -11.48
N ALA A 198 20.21 -6.16 -10.91
CA ALA A 198 19.02 -5.50 -11.43
C ALA A 198 19.24 -3.98 -11.58
N ARG A 199 19.83 -3.32 -10.57
CA ARG A 199 20.17 -1.89 -10.64
C ARG A 199 21.13 -1.56 -11.79
N ILE A 200 22.18 -2.39 -12.01
CA ILE A 200 23.12 -2.19 -13.11
C ILE A 200 22.41 -2.33 -14.47
N ILE A 201 21.53 -3.31 -14.61
CA ILE A 201 20.75 -3.52 -15.82
C ILE A 201 19.83 -2.32 -16.08
N LEU A 202 19.10 -1.86 -15.06
CA LEU A 202 18.15 -0.75 -15.18
C LEU A 202 18.82 0.63 -15.29
N ALA A 203 20.08 0.76 -14.93
CA ALA A 203 20.87 1.94 -15.25
C ALA A 203 21.24 2.03 -16.75
N LEU A 204 21.20 0.90 -17.46
CA LEU A 204 21.52 0.81 -18.90
C LEU A 204 20.27 0.70 -19.79
N CYS A 205 19.15 0.27 -19.22
CA CYS A 205 17.88 0.09 -19.90
C CYS A 205 16.78 0.84 -19.15
N SER A 206 15.94 1.58 -19.86
CA SER A 206 14.82 2.32 -19.23
C SER A 206 13.74 1.39 -18.65
N GLY A 207 13.67 0.13 -19.13
CA GLY A 207 12.72 -0.87 -18.67
C GLY A 207 12.89 -2.20 -19.38
N VAL A 208 11.98 -3.15 -19.09
CA VAL A 208 12.01 -4.54 -19.60
C VAL A 208 12.08 -4.59 -21.12
N GLU A 209 11.37 -3.73 -21.84
CA GLU A 209 11.29 -3.79 -23.30
C GLU A 209 12.61 -3.46 -24.00
N GLU A 210 13.52 -2.76 -23.32
CA GLU A 210 14.85 -2.46 -23.85
C GLU A 210 15.90 -3.55 -23.51
N MET A 211 15.59 -4.49 -22.64
CA MET A 211 16.53 -5.52 -22.19
C MET A 211 17.05 -6.47 -23.28
N PRO A 212 16.33 -6.76 -24.38
CA PRO A 212 16.90 -7.54 -25.49
C PRO A 212 18.16 -6.91 -26.09
N SER A 213 18.28 -5.59 -26.05
CA SER A 213 19.45 -4.84 -26.52
C SER A 213 20.53 -4.62 -25.44
N LEU A 214 20.37 -5.19 -24.27
CA LEU A 214 21.27 -5.00 -23.12
C LEU A 214 22.76 -5.32 -23.49
N HIS A 215 22.98 -6.36 -24.30
CA HIS A 215 24.33 -6.74 -24.72
C HIS A 215 25.07 -5.59 -25.41
N GLU A 216 24.41 -4.82 -26.26
CA GLU A 216 24.96 -3.68 -26.97
C GLU A 216 25.25 -2.50 -26.03
N ARG A 217 24.40 -2.33 -25.01
CA ARG A 217 24.47 -1.22 -24.04
C ARG A 217 25.49 -1.46 -22.92
N LEU A 218 25.86 -2.71 -22.64
CA LEU A 218 26.74 -3.06 -21.54
C LEU A 218 28.14 -2.43 -21.65
N GLY A 219 28.64 -2.19 -22.83
CA GLY A 219 29.96 -1.54 -23.06
C GLY A 219 31.04 -2.13 -22.14
N LYS A 220 31.65 -1.27 -21.29
CA LYS A 220 32.63 -1.66 -20.26
C LYS A 220 32.02 -2.09 -18.93
N SER A 221 30.71 -2.00 -18.76
CA SER A 221 30.01 -2.40 -17.51
C SER A 221 30.16 -3.90 -17.34
N THR A 222 30.63 -4.30 -16.16
CA THR A 222 30.86 -5.72 -15.86
C THR A 222 30.15 -6.07 -14.55
N PHE A 223 29.49 -7.24 -14.54
CA PHE A 223 28.99 -7.91 -13.34
C PHE A 223 29.20 -9.42 -13.48
N ARG A 224 29.22 -10.11 -12.36
CA ARG A 224 29.49 -11.55 -12.36
C ARG A 224 28.42 -12.30 -13.16
N GLY A 225 28.85 -13.14 -14.09
CA GLY A 225 27.94 -13.96 -14.91
C GLY A 225 27.22 -13.19 -16.03
N ARG A 226 27.73 -12.03 -16.41
CA ARG A 226 27.18 -11.11 -17.44
C ARG A 226 26.59 -11.83 -18.65
N ASP A 227 27.40 -12.59 -19.37
CA ASP A 227 26.96 -13.20 -20.64
C ASP A 227 25.87 -14.22 -20.45
N ARG A 228 25.93 -15.00 -19.34
CA ARG A 228 24.89 -15.93 -18.95
C ARG A 228 23.58 -15.21 -18.60
N ILE A 229 23.65 -14.10 -17.87
CA ILE A 229 22.46 -13.33 -17.47
C ILE A 229 21.83 -12.68 -18.71
N VAL A 230 22.62 -12.12 -19.62
CA VAL A 230 22.12 -11.57 -20.89
C VAL A 230 21.41 -12.65 -21.71
N GLN A 231 21.98 -13.85 -21.78
CA GLN A 231 21.34 -14.96 -22.47
C GLN A 231 20.04 -15.38 -21.77
N HIS A 232 20.04 -15.50 -20.45
CA HIS A 232 18.81 -15.81 -19.68
C HIS A 232 17.71 -14.75 -19.86
N ILE A 233 18.07 -13.47 -19.95
CA ILE A 233 17.11 -12.40 -20.25
C ILE A 233 16.48 -12.63 -21.62
N ARG A 234 17.27 -12.87 -22.64
CA ARG A 234 16.80 -13.10 -24.02
C ARG A 234 15.86 -14.31 -24.09
N ASP A 235 16.25 -15.40 -23.43
CA ASP A 235 15.52 -16.67 -23.48
C ASP A 235 14.21 -16.63 -22.67
N ASN A 236 14.06 -15.68 -21.74
CA ASN A 236 12.94 -15.65 -20.78
C ASN A 236 12.14 -14.32 -20.81
N MET A 237 12.15 -13.59 -21.91
CA MET A 237 11.47 -12.30 -22.01
C MET A 237 9.98 -12.36 -21.69
N GLU A 238 9.28 -13.43 -22.06
CA GLU A 238 7.86 -13.59 -21.74
C GLU A 238 7.65 -13.75 -20.24
N SER A 239 8.47 -14.53 -19.56
CA SER A 239 8.42 -14.68 -18.10
C SER A 239 8.73 -13.36 -17.38
N ILE A 240 9.69 -12.59 -17.89
CA ILE A 240 10.03 -11.26 -17.34
C ILE A 240 8.84 -10.30 -17.48
N ARG A 241 8.20 -10.28 -18.66
CA ARG A 241 7.00 -9.47 -18.89
C ARG A 241 5.84 -9.89 -17.98
N MET A 242 5.67 -11.19 -17.76
CA MET A 242 4.68 -11.70 -16.80
C MET A 242 4.99 -11.21 -15.39
N SER A 243 6.22 -11.38 -14.92
CA SER A 243 6.65 -10.93 -13.60
C SER A 243 6.47 -9.42 -13.42
N ARG A 244 6.77 -8.63 -14.46
CA ARG A 244 6.51 -7.20 -14.45
C ARG A 244 5.02 -6.88 -14.31
N LYS A 245 4.15 -7.58 -15.05
CA LYS A 245 2.69 -7.40 -14.94
C LYS A 245 2.19 -7.74 -13.52
N LEU A 246 2.70 -8.80 -12.93
CA LEU A 246 2.37 -9.17 -11.55
C LEU A 246 2.81 -8.12 -10.53
N ALA A 247 3.99 -7.52 -10.71
CA ALA A 247 4.55 -6.49 -9.84
C ALA A 247 3.94 -5.10 -10.07
N THR A 248 3.27 -4.87 -11.20
CA THR A 248 2.73 -3.55 -11.55
C THR A 248 1.37 -3.34 -10.87
N ILE A 249 1.26 -2.22 -10.14
CA ILE A 249 -0.01 -1.78 -9.55
C ILE A 249 -0.95 -1.29 -10.66
N CYS A 250 -2.17 -1.83 -10.69
CA CYS A 250 -3.22 -1.38 -11.60
C CYS A 250 -3.85 -0.09 -11.05
N CYS A 251 -3.76 1.00 -11.81
CA CYS A 251 -4.33 2.29 -11.41
C CYS A 251 -5.68 2.59 -12.09
N GLU A 252 -6.35 1.57 -12.62
CA GLU A 252 -7.60 1.69 -13.38
C GLU A 252 -8.71 0.81 -12.83
N VAL A 253 -8.72 0.58 -11.50
CA VAL A 253 -9.80 -0.17 -10.84
C VAL A 253 -11.13 0.53 -11.08
N PRO A 254 -12.21 -0.19 -11.43
CA PRO A 254 -13.53 0.38 -11.71
C PRO A 254 -14.27 0.77 -10.42
N ILE A 255 -13.70 1.72 -9.67
CA ILE A 255 -14.26 2.31 -8.46
C ILE A 255 -14.56 3.79 -8.70
N GLU A 256 -15.54 4.31 -8.01
CA GLU A 256 -15.87 5.74 -8.06
C GLU A 256 -14.95 6.51 -7.12
N VAL A 257 -14.13 7.40 -7.69
CA VAL A 257 -13.19 8.25 -6.94
C VAL A 257 -13.48 9.70 -7.26
N GLU A 258 -14.02 10.42 -6.29
CA GLU A 258 -14.30 11.85 -6.38
C GLU A 258 -13.86 12.56 -5.09
N PRO A 259 -13.42 13.84 -5.15
CA PRO A 259 -13.01 14.58 -3.96
C PRO A 259 -14.08 14.64 -2.87
N GLN A 260 -15.36 14.69 -3.27
CA GLN A 260 -16.50 14.74 -2.35
C GLN A 260 -16.62 13.47 -1.51
N ILE A 261 -16.30 12.30 -2.08
CA ILE A 261 -16.32 11.00 -1.40
C ILE A 261 -15.16 10.89 -0.40
N LEU A 262 -13.97 11.38 -0.79
CA LEU A 262 -12.76 11.32 0.03
C LEU A 262 -12.70 12.41 1.09
N ARG A 263 -13.59 13.41 1.03
CA ARG A 263 -13.59 14.52 1.98
C ARG A 263 -13.77 14.00 3.39
N TYR A 264 -12.71 14.16 4.22
CA TYR A 264 -12.76 13.78 5.61
C TYR A 264 -13.84 14.59 6.35
N ARG A 265 -14.78 13.88 6.92
CA ARG A 265 -15.84 14.47 7.75
C ARG A 265 -15.66 13.93 9.16
N ARG A 266 -15.96 14.76 10.15
CA ARG A 266 -16.02 14.26 11.52
C ARG A 266 -16.98 13.08 11.57
N GLY A 267 -16.48 11.97 12.11
CA GLY A 267 -17.22 10.71 12.12
C GLY A 267 -18.47 10.74 13.00
N ASP A 268 -19.20 9.64 12.96
CA ASP A 268 -20.33 9.39 13.85
C ASP A 268 -19.81 9.03 15.25
N ARG A 269 -19.87 10.01 16.15
CA ARG A 269 -19.39 9.84 17.51
C ARG A 269 -20.14 8.75 18.26
N ARG A 270 -21.46 8.63 18.05
CA ARG A 270 -22.27 7.62 18.74
C ARG A 270 -21.83 6.22 18.30
N ALA A 271 -21.72 5.99 17.01
CA ALA A 271 -21.23 4.73 16.46
C ALA A 271 -19.81 4.40 16.96
N LEU A 272 -18.93 5.42 17.09
CA LEU A 272 -17.57 5.23 17.63
C LEU A 272 -17.59 4.84 19.11
N VAL A 273 -18.44 5.48 19.93
CA VAL A 273 -18.57 5.14 21.34
C VAL A 273 -19.08 3.71 21.50
N ASP A 274 -20.16 3.36 20.80
CA ASP A 274 -20.75 2.03 20.83
C ASP A 274 -19.73 0.94 20.43
N LEU A 275 -18.95 1.18 19.37
CA LEU A 275 -17.87 0.29 18.92
C LEU A 275 -16.74 0.19 19.96
N CYS A 276 -16.32 1.29 20.55
CA CYS A 276 -15.28 1.28 21.57
C CYS A 276 -15.72 0.56 22.84
N GLU A 277 -16.99 0.65 23.23
CA GLU A 277 -17.55 -0.10 24.36
C GLU A 277 -17.61 -1.60 24.03
N GLU A 278 -18.10 -1.97 22.85
CA GLU A 278 -18.15 -3.36 22.35
C GLU A 278 -16.74 -4.00 22.34
N LEU A 279 -15.71 -3.23 21.92
CA LEU A 279 -14.34 -3.69 21.81
C LEU A 279 -13.50 -3.52 23.09
N GLY A 280 -14.00 -2.84 24.11
CA GLY A 280 -13.26 -2.57 25.34
C GLY A 280 -12.20 -1.47 25.23
N PHE A 281 -12.32 -0.56 24.27
CA PHE A 281 -11.32 0.49 23.96
C PHE A 281 -11.48 1.77 24.78
N ARG A 282 -11.45 1.68 26.10
CA ARG A 282 -11.64 2.84 27.00
C ARG A 282 -10.61 3.97 26.75
N SER A 283 -9.35 3.63 26.44
CA SER A 283 -8.30 4.62 26.17
C SER A 283 -8.51 5.37 24.86
N VAL A 284 -9.12 4.72 23.87
CA VAL A 284 -9.39 5.31 22.55
C VAL A 284 -10.50 6.36 22.64
N LEU A 285 -11.49 6.16 23.51
CA LEU A 285 -12.59 7.11 23.71
C LEU A 285 -12.11 8.50 24.11
N ALA A 286 -11.05 8.58 24.93
CA ALA A 286 -10.46 9.84 25.36
C ALA A 286 -9.74 10.57 24.20
N ASP A 287 -9.33 9.82 23.19
CA ASP A 287 -8.58 10.31 22.02
C ASP A 287 -9.44 10.75 20.84
N ILE A 288 -10.71 10.40 20.85
CA ILE A 288 -11.66 10.80 19.79
C ILE A 288 -11.88 12.31 19.88
N PRO A 289 -11.65 13.07 18.78
CA PRO A 289 -11.85 14.52 18.79
C PRO A 289 -13.28 14.87 19.20
N MET A 290 -13.43 15.61 20.29
CA MET A 290 -14.72 16.12 20.74
C MET A 290 -15.28 17.05 19.66
N ALA A 291 -16.53 16.84 19.26
CA ALA A 291 -17.25 17.88 18.56
C ALA A 291 -17.32 19.09 19.49
N HIS A 292 -16.72 20.21 19.12
CA HIS A 292 -17.09 21.46 19.78
C HIS A 292 -18.59 21.60 19.58
N ALA A 293 -19.32 21.66 20.69
CA ALA A 293 -20.72 22.05 20.68
C ALA A 293 -20.80 23.30 19.79
N GLN A 294 -21.68 23.27 18.77
CA GLN A 294 -22.07 24.51 18.13
C GLN A 294 -22.52 25.44 19.25
N GLN A 295 -21.72 26.45 19.55
CA GLN A 295 -22.26 27.60 20.25
C GLN A 295 -23.36 28.13 19.35
N SER A 296 -24.59 27.80 19.71
CA SER A 296 -25.77 28.49 19.20
C SER A 296 -25.58 29.96 19.52
N LEU A 297 -25.18 30.71 18.52
CA LEU A 297 -25.35 32.16 18.56
C LEU A 297 -26.86 32.42 18.51
N PHE A 298 -27.42 32.77 19.66
CA PHE A 298 -28.62 33.56 19.76
C PHE A 298 -28.29 35.02 19.44
#